data_ec4430cbad306e67ebfda4965686be07
#
_entry.id   ec4430cbad306e67ebfda4965686be07
#
_cell.length_a   1.000
_cell.length_b   1.000
_cell.length_c   1.000
_cell.angle_alpha   90.00
_cell.angle_beta   90.00
_cell.angle_gamma   90.00
#
_symmetry.space_group_name_H-M   'P 1'
#
loop_
_entity.id
_entity.type
_entity.pdbx_description
1 polymer ?
#
loop_
_entity_poly.entity_id
_entity_poly.type
_entity_poly.pdbx_seq_one_letter_code
_entity_poly.pdbx_strand_id
1 'polypeptide(L)'
;RDELIGAMTRAKMCTDENVPAEFDVSDREINLILKDKVTNYQEKVALQEPIRNPIRIGFDSRLVLETIKAFTCENITLNFSGSKTPMIVQAEDSDMKALVLPVMLKGASK
;
A
#
# COMPACT_ATOMS: atom_id res chain seq x y z
N ARG A 1 5.94 8.87 -3.15
CA ARG A 1 6.37 7.67 -3.88
C ARG A 1 7.61 7.03 -3.26
N ASP A 2 8.67 7.77 -3.09
CA ASP A 2 9.94 7.18 -2.64
C ASP A 2 9.87 6.68 -1.20
N GLU A 3 9.14 7.36 -0.35
CA GLU A 3 8.93 6.89 1.02
C GLU A 3 8.19 5.55 1.04
N LEU A 4 7.16 5.43 0.20
CA LEU A 4 6.40 4.19 0.13
C LEU A 4 7.22 3.05 -0.45
N ILE A 5 7.99 3.32 -1.50
CA ILE A 5 8.89 2.31 -2.08
C ILE A 5 9.91 1.87 -1.04
N GLY A 6 10.49 2.81 -0.30
CA GLY A 6 11.45 2.48 0.74
C GLY A 6 10.86 1.61 1.83
N ALA A 7 9.66 1.96 2.29
CA ALA A 7 8.97 1.19 3.33
C ALA A 7 8.65 -0.23 2.84
N MET A 8 8.12 -0.36 1.63
CA MET A 8 7.81 -1.66 1.06
C MET A 8 9.07 -2.52 0.87
N THR A 9 10.15 -1.90 0.42
CA THR A 9 11.41 -2.62 0.22
C THR A 9 11.96 -3.15 1.55
N ARG A 10 11.95 -2.31 2.58
CA ARG A 10 12.39 -2.74 3.92
C ARG A 10 11.51 -3.87 4.46
N ALA A 11 10.21 -3.75 4.29
CA ALA A 11 9.27 -4.76 4.76
C ALA A 11 9.53 -6.11 4.09
N LYS A 12 9.78 -6.11 2.80
CA LYS A 12 10.02 -7.35 2.06
C LYS A 12 11.35 -8.00 2.41
N MET A 13 12.30 -7.24 2.92
CA MET A 13 13.55 -7.81 3.40
C MET A 13 13.37 -8.55 4.72
N CYS A 14 12.31 -8.24 5.46
CA CYS A 14 12.06 -8.82 6.79
C CYS A 14 11.02 -9.93 6.78
N THR A 15 10.27 -10.11 5.70
CA THR A 15 9.17 -11.06 5.63
C THR A 15 9.27 -11.95 4.40
N ASP A 16 8.46 -13.01 4.37
CA ASP A 16 8.37 -13.88 3.21
C ASP A 16 7.75 -13.15 2.02
N GLU A 17 8.11 -13.58 0.81
CA GLU A 17 7.66 -12.95 -0.42
C GLU A 17 6.15 -12.93 -0.62
N ASN A 18 5.46 -13.94 -0.09
CA ASN A 18 4.04 -14.11 -0.33
C ASN A 18 3.14 -13.50 0.74
N VAL A 19 3.72 -12.71 1.62
CA VAL A 19 2.96 -12.05 2.67
C VAL A 19 2.20 -10.86 2.10
N PRO A 20 0.89 -10.76 2.33
CA PRO A 20 0.15 -9.58 1.90
C PRO A 20 0.63 -8.32 2.61
N ALA A 21 0.61 -7.21 1.91
CA ALA A 21 0.84 -5.91 2.52
C ALA A 21 -0.51 -5.36 2.96
N GLU A 22 -0.65 -5.09 4.24
CA GLU A 22 -1.85 -4.46 4.77
C GLU A 22 -1.62 -2.96 4.83
N PHE A 23 -2.50 -2.21 4.19
CA PHE A 23 -2.50 -0.75 4.24
C PHE A 23 -3.60 -0.33 5.20
N ASP A 24 -3.20 0.12 6.37
CA ASP A 24 -4.12 0.66 7.35
C ASP A 24 -4.03 2.17 7.25
N VAL A 25 -4.92 2.75 6.45
CA VAL A 25 -4.87 4.17 6.10
C VAL A 25 -5.75 4.94 7.06
N SER A 26 -5.16 5.84 7.80
CA SER A 26 -5.88 6.72 8.69
C SER A 26 -5.70 8.17 8.23
N ASP A 27 -6.15 9.11 9.03
CA ASP A 27 -6.29 10.50 8.66
C ASP A 27 -5.12 11.07 7.84
N ARG A 28 -3.89 10.89 8.30
CA ARG A 28 -2.72 11.50 7.65
C ARG A 28 -1.57 10.53 7.40
N GLU A 29 -1.82 9.25 7.55
CA GLU A 29 -0.73 8.29 7.39
C GLU A 29 -1.22 6.92 6.94
N ILE A 30 -0.32 6.18 6.32
CA ILE A 30 -0.53 4.76 6.03
C ILE A 30 0.34 3.99 7.02
N ASN A 31 -0.27 3.11 7.80
CA ASN A 31 0.48 2.16 8.59
C ASN A 31 0.61 0.89 7.74
N LEU A 32 1.82 0.66 7.23
CA LEU A 32 2.11 -0.49 6.39
C LEU A 32 2.47 -1.67 7.28
N ILE A 33 1.73 -2.77 7.16
CA ILE A 33 1.89 -3.92 8.02
C ILE A 33 2.10 -5.16 7.17
N LEU A 34 3.21 -5.87 7.41
CA LEU A 34 3.49 -7.17 6.81
C LEU A 34 3.81 -8.15 7.92
N LYS A 35 3.06 -9.23 7.99
CA LYS A 35 3.24 -10.25 9.03
C LYS A 35 3.44 -11.61 8.41
N ASP A 36 4.42 -12.34 8.90
CA ASP A 36 4.54 -13.76 8.63
C ASP A 36 4.55 -14.51 9.98
N LYS A 37 4.97 -15.78 9.98
CA LYS A 37 4.91 -16.59 11.19
C LYS A 37 5.81 -16.10 12.30
N VAL A 38 6.90 -15.40 11.95
CA VAL A 38 7.92 -15.01 12.93
C VAL A 38 8.16 -13.51 12.96
N THR A 39 7.66 -12.77 11.97
CA THR A 39 7.95 -11.36 11.83
C THR A 39 6.66 -10.55 11.72
N ASN A 40 6.63 -9.43 12.41
CA ASN A 40 5.56 -8.46 12.29
C ASN A 40 6.21 -7.11 11.99
N TYR A 41 6.25 -6.77 10.72
CA TYR A 41 6.85 -5.51 10.28
C TYR A 41 5.79 -4.43 10.15
N GLN A 42 6.05 -3.28 10.74
CA GLN A 42 5.17 -2.13 10.62
C GLN A 42 5.99 -0.88 10.39
N GLU A 43 5.52 -0.05 9.47
CA GLU A 43 6.14 1.24 9.22
C GLU A 43 5.06 2.23 8.79
N LYS A 44 5.19 3.47 9.25
CA LYS A 44 4.23 4.52 8.91
C LYS A 44 4.77 5.39 7.80
N VAL A 45 3.91 5.69 6.85
CA VAL A 45 4.23 6.59 5.73
C VAL A 45 3.28 7.77 5.80
N ALA A 46 3.82 8.97 5.87
CA ALA A 46 3.00 10.17 5.96
C ALA A 46 2.31 10.48 4.64
N LEU A 47 1.08 10.96 4.73
CA LEU A 47 0.31 11.41 3.58
C LEU A 47 0.42 12.92 3.48
N GLN A 48 0.51 13.43 2.25
CA GLN A 48 0.52 14.87 2.03
C GLN A 48 -0.85 15.48 2.24
N GLU A 49 -1.90 14.72 1.93
CA GLU A 49 -3.28 15.15 2.11
C GLU A 49 -4.02 14.15 2.98
N PRO A 50 -4.90 14.62 3.87
CA PRO A 50 -5.64 13.70 4.73
C PRO A 50 -6.68 12.91 3.95
N ILE A 51 -6.98 11.71 4.43
CA ILE A 51 -8.04 10.87 3.88
C ILE A 51 -9.32 11.12 4.68
N ARG A 52 -10.47 11.09 4.01
CA ARG A 52 -11.74 11.32 4.68
C ARG A 52 -12.16 10.18 5.59
N ASN A 53 -12.06 8.97 5.06
CA ASN A 53 -12.52 7.78 5.77
C ASN A 53 -11.37 6.82 5.92
N PRO A 54 -11.04 6.42 7.14
CA PRO A 54 -10.00 5.40 7.34
C PRO A 54 -10.38 4.12 6.61
N ILE A 55 -9.38 3.43 6.08
CA ILE A 55 -9.59 2.19 5.34
C ILE A 55 -8.48 1.21 5.67
N ARG A 56 -8.84 -0.07 5.73
CA ARG A 56 -7.88 -1.15 5.91
C ARG A 56 -8.04 -2.08 4.70
N ILE A 57 -6.97 -2.25 3.95
CA ILE A 57 -7.02 -3.00 2.70
C ILE A 57 -5.70 -3.74 2.52
N GLY A 58 -5.77 -4.94 1.95
CA GLY A 58 -4.58 -5.75 1.71
C GLY A 58 -4.29 -5.89 0.24
N PHE A 59 -2.99 -5.98 -0.08
CA PHE A 59 -2.51 -6.16 -1.45
C PHE A 59 -1.38 -7.17 -1.46
N ASP A 60 -1.16 -7.78 -2.62
CA ASP A 60 0.06 -8.54 -2.86
C ASP A 60 1.23 -7.58 -2.80
N SER A 61 2.12 -7.77 -1.85
CA SER A 61 3.21 -6.83 -1.59
C SER A 61 4.13 -6.65 -2.79
N ARG A 62 4.40 -7.73 -3.50
CA ARG A 62 5.25 -7.70 -4.68
C ARG A 62 4.61 -6.91 -5.80
N LEU A 63 3.32 -7.11 -6.02
CA LEU A 63 2.58 -6.43 -7.08
C LEU A 63 2.49 -4.93 -6.82
N VAL A 64 2.22 -4.54 -5.58
CA VAL A 64 2.19 -3.13 -5.21
C VAL A 64 3.54 -2.47 -5.48
N LEU A 65 4.61 -3.12 -5.02
CA LEU A 65 5.94 -2.55 -5.16
C LEU A 65 6.32 -2.40 -6.65
N GLU A 66 6.05 -3.43 -7.45
CA GLU A 66 6.34 -3.35 -8.89
C GLU A 66 5.53 -2.26 -9.56
N THR A 67 4.26 -2.13 -9.18
CA THR A 67 3.37 -1.12 -9.74
C THR A 67 3.87 0.29 -9.43
N ILE A 68 4.22 0.54 -8.18
CA ILE A 68 4.68 1.87 -7.76
C ILE A 68 6.02 2.21 -8.40
N LYS A 69 6.90 1.23 -8.54
CA LYS A 69 8.19 1.46 -9.19
C LYS A 69 8.08 1.83 -10.66
N ALA A 70 6.98 1.46 -11.31
CA ALA A 70 6.77 1.82 -12.71
C ALA A 70 6.50 3.32 -12.89
N PHE A 71 6.10 4.01 -11.83
CA PHE A 71 5.88 5.46 -11.88
C PHE A 71 7.21 6.17 -11.65
N THR A 72 7.47 7.21 -12.44
CA THR A 72 8.72 7.96 -12.34
C THR A 72 8.54 9.34 -11.72
N CYS A 73 7.31 9.77 -11.49
CA CYS A 73 7.05 11.06 -10.87
C CYS A 73 7.37 11.04 -9.37
N GLU A 74 7.58 12.20 -8.81
CA GLU A 74 7.92 12.34 -7.40
C GLU A 74 6.79 11.93 -6.47
N ASN A 75 5.58 12.31 -6.84
CA ASN A 75 4.39 12.02 -6.05
C ASN A 75 3.37 11.22 -6.85
N ILE A 76 2.70 10.31 -6.18
CA ILE A 76 1.60 9.54 -6.74
C ILE A 76 0.38 9.70 -5.86
N THR A 77 -0.79 9.51 -6.46
CA THR A 77 -2.06 9.54 -5.74
C THR A 77 -2.60 8.12 -5.65
N LEU A 78 -2.97 7.72 -4.45
CA LEU A 78 -3.59 6.41 -4.20
C LEU A 78 -5.08 6.65 -3.94
N ASN A 79 -5.91 6.09 -4.80
CA ASN A 79 -7.36 6.23 -4.66
C ASN A 79 -7.96 4.94 -4.17
N PHE A 80 -8.57 4.99 -2.99
CA PHE A 80 -9.24 3.86 -2.35
C PHE A 80 -10.74 4.08 -2.40
N SER A 81 -11.47 3.07 -2.84
CA SER A 81 -12.93 3.15 -2.87
C SER A 81 -13.59 2.23 -1.84
N GLY A 82 -12.86 1.27 -1.32
CA GLY A 82 -13.36 0.34 -0.32
C GLY A 82 -12.36 -0.77 -0.09
N SER A 83 -12.56 -1.54 0.98
CA SER A 83 -11.60 -2.59 1.35
C SER A 83 -11.57 -3.78 0.40
N LYS A 84 -12.56 -3.89 -0.48
CA LYS A 84 -12.66 -4.97 -1.47
C LYS A 84 -12.62 -4.46 -2.89
N THR A 85 -12.34 -3.18 -3.08
CA THR A 85 -12.32 -2.52 -4.37
C THR A 85 -10.88 -2.23 -4.78
N PRO A 86 -10.53 -2.36 -6.06
CA PRO A 86 -9.16 -2.07 -6.49
C PRO A 86 -8.71 -0.67 -6.13
N MET A 87 -7.44 -0.54 -5.80
CA MET A 87 -6.80 0.75 -5.60
C MET A 87 -6.33 1.27 -6.94
N ILE A 88 -6.55 2.55 -7.20
CA ILE A 88 -6.05 3.20 -8.40
C ILE A 88 -4.86 4.06 -8.03
N VAL A 89 -3.72 3.80 -8.69
CA VAL A 89 -2.50 4.60 -8.52
C VAL A 89 -2.40 5.53 -9.71
N GLN A 90 -2.28 6.83 -9.44
CA GLN A 90 -2.20 7.84 -10.50
C GLN A 90 -0.93 8.65 -10.37
N ALA A 91 -0.33 8.98 -11.53
CA ALA A 91 0.78 9.90 -11.56
C ALA A 91 0.29 11.33 -11.35
N GLU A 92 1.09 12.11 -10.64
CA GLU A 92 0.75 13.50 -10.38
C GLU A 92 0.83 14.36 -11.64
N ASP A 93 1.80 14.04 -12.50
CA ASP A 93 2.17 14.92 -13.62
C ASP A 93 1.84 14.34 -15.00
N SER A 94 1.10 13.28 -15.07
CA SER A 94 0.73 12.66 -16.35
C SER A 94 -0.58 11.90 -16.23
N ASP A 95 -1.03 11.31 -17.32
CA ASP A 95 -2.26 10.52 -17.34
C ASP A 95 -2.04 9.06 -16.96
N MET A 96 -0.83 8.71 -16.53
CA MET A 96 -0.52 7.35 -16.17
C MET A 96 -1.31 6.89 -14.96
N LYS A 97 -1.97 5.75 -15.07
CA LYS A 97 -2.75 5.14 -14.01
C LYS A 97 -2.50 3.63 -13.98
N ALA A 98 -2.59 3.06 -12.79
CA ALA A 98 -2.51 1.62 -12.64
C ALA A 98 -3.56 1.15 -11.65
N LEU A 99 -4.02 -0.07 -11.82
CA LEU A 99 -5.05 -0.67 -10.98
C LEU A 99 -4.41 -1.82 -10.21
N VAL A 100 -4.57 -1.82 -8.88
CA VAL A 100 -4.07 -2.89 -8.03
C VAL A 100 -5.25 -3.56 -7.33
N LEU A 101 -5.43 -4.84 -7.60
CA LEU A 101 -6.52 -5.61 -6.99
C LEU A 101 -6.18 -5.95 -5.54
N PRO A 102 -7.15 -5.85 -4.63
CA PRO A 102 -6.90 -6.20 -3.24
C PRO A 102 -6.90 -7.70 -3.03
N VAL A 103 -6.26 -8.13 -1.93
CA VAL A 103 -6.32 -9.52 -1.47
C VAL A 103 -7.02 -9.55 -0.12
N MET A 104 -7.55 -10.73 0.21
CA MET A 104 -8.24 -10.91 1.48
C MET A 104 -7.22 -10.95 2.63
N LEU A 105 -7.46 -10.17 3.67
CA LEU A 105 -6.64 -10.18 4.87
C LEU A 105 -7.23 -11.17 5.88
N LYS A 106 -6.35 -11.90 6.55
CA LYS A 106 -6.79 -12.78 7.64
C LYS A 106 -7.36 -11.93 8.76
N GLY A 107 -8.54 -12.30 9.24
CA GLY A 107 -9.19 -11.58 10.31
C GLY A 107 -9.85 -10.29 9.87
N ALA A 108 -9.80 -9.95 8.59
CA ALA A 108 -10.41 -8.73 8.05
C ALA A 108 -11.67 -9.03 7.26
N SER A 109 -12.34 -10.05 7.59
CA SER A 109 -13.46 -10.56 6.83
C SER A 109 -14.75 -9.78 7.00
N LYS A 110 -14.76 -8.89 7.90
CA LYS A 110 -16.03 -8.24 8.25
C LYS A 110 -16.34 -7.07 7.36
#